data_24475f585ac56a073741900dd5266b80
#
_entry.id   24475f585ac56a073741900dd5266b80
#
_cell.length_a   1.000
_cell.length_b   1.000
_cell.length_c   1.000
_cell.angle_alpha   90.00
_cell.angle_beta   90.00
_cell.angle_gamma   90.00
#
_symmetry.space_group_name_H-M   'P 1'
#
loop_
_entity.id
_entity.type
_entity.pdbx_description
1 polymer ?
#
loop_
_entity_poly.entity_id
_entity_poly.type
_entity_poly.pdbx_seq_one_letter_code
_entity_poly.pdbx_strand_id
1 'polypeptide(L)'
;MENGFNEEAVDAAVAEAQTLGEEERWDEAHSLLLEALEEQGDTPLLLCWAGIAAQRLGSDSEAYDFFRRTLALGPEDPFVLATAGSGVALFDDPGAEGALRTAALVAPDFPFARAAYGAYLAREGLFAEAIGELEAARALAPGDAEVHADLAIAYLLAARQDDGVAALEEALSLRADDAWMRALYGLALLEARRGEEAAEQLHRAAAERVEDVELQLLSALASADQGWDDEAWNALARAEAAASAPDHELIEEVEDALQEGGDAPGALLRDDLAPSLLRERLLQKA
;
A
#
# COMPACT_ATOMS: atom_id res chain seq x y z
N MET A 1 43.11 6.98 -4.42
CA MET A 1 42.80 5.61 -3.98
C MET A 1 41.33 5.44 -4.29
N GLU A 2 41.03 4.80 -5.42
CA GLU A 2 39.65 4.41 -5.72
C GLU A 2 39.27 3.34 -4.71
N ASN A 3 38.44 3.69 -3.74
CA ASN A 3 37.66 2.71 -2.98
C ASN A 3 36.61 2.16 -3.95
N GLY A 4 37.02 1.27 -4.83
CA GLY A 4 36.06 0.52 -5.64
C GLY A 4 35.38 -0.48 -4.70
N PHE A 5 34.05 -0.29 -4.48
CA PHE A 5 33.24 -1.34 -3.88
C PHE A 5 33.35 -2.61 -4.73
N ASN A 6 33.26 -3.76 -4.09
CA ASN A 6 33.25 -5.05 -4.79
C ASN A 6 31.81 -5.35 -5.25
N GLU A 7 31.52 -5.12 -6.53
CA GLU A 7 30.20 -5.33 -7.14
C GLU A 7 29.66 -6.76 -6.88
N GLU A 8 30.53 -7.78 -6.98
CA GLU A 8 30.14 -9.16 -6.71
C GLU A 8 29.73 -9.38 -5.24
N ALA A 9 30.38 -8.68 -4.29
CA ALA A 9 30.02 -8.75 -2.87
C ALA A 9 28.71 -8.00 -2.58
N VAL A 10 28.45 -6.88 -3.25
CA VAL A 10 27.18 -6.14 -3.17
C VAL A 10 26.04 -7.01 -3.69
N ASP A 11 26.18 -7.59 -4.88
CA ASP A 11 25.16 -8.45 -5.49
C ASP A 11 24.89 -9.69 -4.64
N ALA A 12 25.93 -10.30 -4.04
CA ALA A 12 25.76 -11.44 -3.16
C ALA A 12 24.98 -11.09 -1.88
N ALA A 13 25.30 -9.97 -1.25
CA ALA A 13 24.60 -9.52 -0.04
C ALA A 13 23.11 -9.20 -0.34
N VAL A 14 22.85 -8.56 -1.48
CA VAL A 14 21.46 -8.28 -1.91
C VAL A 14 20.70 -9.56 -2.21
N ALA A 15 21.28 -10.52 -2.92
CA ALA A 15 20.63 -11.80 -3.22
C ALA A 15 20.30 -12.60 -1.93
N GLU A 16 21.19 -12.58 -0.95
CA GLU A 16 20.94 -13.21 0.35
C GLU A 16 19.84 -12.46 1.14
N ALA A 17 19.86 -11.13 1.14
CA ALA A 17 18.80 -10.32 1.77
C ALA A 17 17.44 -10.56 1.12
N GLN A 18 17.37 -10.72 -0.21
CA GLN A 18 16.15 -11.09 -0.91
C GLN A 18 15.62 -12.46 -0.45
N THR A 19 16.50 -13.45 -0.35
CA THR A 19 16.13 -14.79 0.12
C THR A 19 15.59 -14.75 1.56
N LEU A 20 16.25 -13.99 2.44
CA LEU A 20 15.78 -13.79 3.81
C LEU A 20 14.42 -13.06 3.85
N GLY A 21 14.20 -12.09 2.98
CA GLY A 21 12.93 -11.40 2.83
C GLY A 21 11.80 -12.30 2.35
N GLU A 22 12.06 -13.22 1.42
CA GLU A 22 11.09 -14.25 0.98
C GLU A 22 10.71 -15.21 2.12
N GLU A 23 11.63 -15.41 3.09
CA GLU A 23 11.40 -16.20 4.30
C GLU A 23 10.80 -15.36 5.46
N GLU A 24 10.43 -14.09 5.22
CA GLU A 24 9.95 -13.11 6.21
C GLU A 24 10.95 -12.80 7.36
N ARG A 25 12.24 -13.07 7.16
CA ARG A 25 13.33 -12.86 8.13
C ARG A 25 13.97 -11.49 7.94
N TRP A 26 13.16 -10.44 8.01
CA TRP A 26 13.58 -9.09 7.70
C TRP A 26 14.61 -8.49 8.67
N ASP A 27 14.62 -8.92 9.92
CA ASP A 27 15.63 -8.55 10.94
C ASP A 27 17.02 -9.06 10.57
N GLU A 28 17.12 -10.29 10.06
CA GLU A 28 18.37 -10.86 9.58
C GLU A 28 18.82 -10.22 8.27
N ALA A 29 17.88 -9.97 7.34
CA ALA A 29 18.17 -9.26 6.09
C ALA A 29 18.68 -7.84 6.37
N HIS A 30 18.06 -7.11 7.27
CA HIS A 30 18.50 -5.77 7.67
C HIS A 30 19.92 -5.77 8.26
N SER A 31 20.19 -6.68 9.20
CA SER A 31 21.51 -6.83 9.82
C SER A 31 22.60 -7.14 8.78
N LEU A 32 22.33 -8.07 7.86
CA LEU A 32 23.23 -8.42 6.75
C LEU A 32 23.54 -7.20 5.86
N LEU A 33 22.51 -6.43 5.51
CA LEU A 33 22.68 -5.24 4.66
C LEU A 33 23.45 -4.13 5.35
N LEU A 34 23.30 -3.95 6.68
CA LEU A 34 24.10 -3.02 7.46
C LEU A 34 25.58 -3.43 7.49
N GLU A 35 25.89 -4.72 7.70
CA GLU A 35 27.26 -5.25 7.63
C GLU A 35 27.86 -5.03 6.23
N ALA A 36 27.10 -5.29 5.18
CA ALA A 36 27.55 -5.04 3.81
C ALA A 36 27.82 -3.55 3.53
N LEU A 37 26.99 -2.64 4.07
CA LEU A 37 27.22 -1.19 3.98
C LEU A 37 28.48 -0.75 4.74
N GLU A 38 28.81 -1.35 5.89
CA GLU A 38 30.04 -1.08 6.62
C GLU A 38 31.28 -1.53 5.84
N GLU A 39 31.21 -2.66 5.15
CA GLU A 39 32.32 -3.25 4.41
C GLU A 39 32.55 -2.62 3.03
N GLN A 40 31.45 -2.41 2.28
CA GLN A 40 31.51 -1.96 0.88
C GLN A 40 31.28 -0.45 0.72
N GLY A 41 30.75 0.22 1.75
CA GLY A 41 30.31 1.61 1.70
C GLY A 41 28.93 1.78 1.07
N ASP A 42 28.54 3.04 0.95
CA ASP A 42 27.22 3.41 0.39
C ASP A 42 27.17 3.11 -1.10
N THR A 43 26.34 2.14 -1.47
CA THR A 43 25.94 1.91 -2.87
C THR A 43 24.44 2.08 -3.01
N PRO A 44 23.91 2.55 -4.17
CA PRO A 44 22.48 2.73 -4.34
C PRO A 44 21.68 1.45 -4.09
N LEU A 45 22.21 0.31 -4.51
CA LEU A 45 21.51 -0.97 -4.38
C LEU A 45 21.46 -1.45 -2.93
N LEU A 46 22.57 -1.39 -2.17
CA LEU A 46 22.58 -1.77 -0.74
C LEU A 46 21.68 -0.85 0.08
N LEU A 47 21.77 0.48 -0.13
CA LEU A 47 20.93 1.43 0.58
C LEU A 47 19.44 1.23 0.28
N CYS A 48 19.10 0.95 -0.99
CA CYS A 48 17.72 0.66 -1.39
C CYS A 48 17.18 -0.57 -0.65
N TRP A 49 17.93 -1.68 -0.62
CA TRP A 49 17.49 -2.89 0.09
C TRP A 49 17.50 -2.74 1.61
N ALA A 50 18.43 -1.96 2.19
CA ALA A 50 18.38 -1.61 3.60
C ALA A 50 17.12 -0.78 3.93
N GLY A 51 16.73 0.13 3.05
CA GLY A 51 15.47 0.88 3.15
C GLY A 51 14.24 -0.04 3.11
N ILE A 52 14.20 -1.00 2.20
CA ILE A 52 13.12 -2.01 2.13
C ILE A 52 13.06 -2.80 3.44
N ALA A 53 14.19 -3.32 3.91
CA ALA A 53 14.24 -4.11 5.14
C ALA A 53 13.78 -3.30 6.37
N ALA A 54 14.25 -2.05 6.52
CA ALA A 54 13.83 -1.15 7.58
C ALA A 54 12.32 -0.87 7.53
N GLN A 55 11.76 -0.65 6.34
CA GLN A 55 10.33 -0.43 6.17
C GLN A 55 9.52 -1.67 6.56
N ARG A 56 9.96 -2.88 6.19
CA ARG A 56 9.33 -4.14 6.60
C ARG A 56 9.36 -4.38 8.10
N LEU A 57 10.33 -3.79 8.80
CA LEU A 57 10.43 -3.81 10.27
C LEU A 57 9.64 -2.69 10.95
N GLY A 58 8.94 -1.83 10.19
CA GLY A 58 8.21 -0.68 10.73
C GLY A 58 9.12 0.46 11.20
N SER A 59 10.38 0.48 10.75
CA SER A 59 11.36 1.52 11.08
C SER A 59 11.33 2.65 10.04
N ASP A 60 10.18 3.31 9.88
CA ASP A 60 9.90 4.25 8.78
C ASP A 60 10.92 5.39 8.65
N SER A 61 11.36 5.95 9.79
CA SER A 61 12.37 7.02 9.78
C SER A 61 13.72 6.56 9.25
N GLU A 62 14.12 5.33 9.58
CA GLU A 62 15.36 4.73 9.09
C GLU A 62 15.24 4.37 7.61
N ALA A 63 14.11 3.81 7.20
CA ALA A 63 13.81 3.53 5.80
C ALA A 63 13.88 4.80 4.94
N TYR A 64 13.27 5.90 5.40
CA TYR A 64 13.36 7.19 4.73
C TYR A 64 14.80 7.68 4.57
N ASP A 65 15.63 7.59 5.63
CA ASP A 65 17.03 8.01 5.56
C ASP A 65 17.82 7.17 4.53
N PHE A 66 17.58 5.87 4.46
CA PHE A 66 18.19 5.00 3.44
C PHE A 66 17.75 5.37 2.03
N PHE A 67 16.45 5.52 1.77
CA PHE A 67 15.94 5.88 0.46
C PHE A 67 16.42 7.26 0.01
N ARG A 68 16.47 8.23 0.92
CA ARG A 68 16.99 9.57 0.61
C ARG A 68 18.48 9.52 0.25
N ARG A 69 19.30 8.73 0.98
CA ARG A 69 20.71 8.49 0.64
C ARG A 69 20.85 7.79 -0.70
N THR A 70 20.00 6.82 -0.97
CA THR A 70 19.95 6.14 -2.28
C THR A 70 19.80 7.16 -3.41
N LEU A 71 18.78 8.02 -3.35
CA LEU A 71 18.53 9.04 -4.39
C LEU A 71 19.66 10.07 -4.49
N ALA A 72 20.31 10.41 -3.37
CA ALA A 72 21.43 11.36 -3.35
C ALA A 72 22.66 10.86 -4.13
N LEU A 73 22.81 9.54 -4.29
CA LEU A 73 23.88 8.92 -5.10
C LEU A 73 23.59 8.93 -6.60
N GLY A 74 22.39 9.37 -7.03
CA GLY A 74 21.99 9.46 -8.42
C GLY A 74 21.91 8.10 -9.12
N PRO A 75 21.11 7.14 -8.62
CA PRO A 75 20.99 5.83 -9.24
C PRO A 75 20.41 5.93 -10.67
N GLU A 76 20.83 5.00 -11.54
CA GLU A 76 20.31 4.86 -12.90
C GLU A 76 19.37 3.65 -13.05
N ASP A 77 19.42 2.71 -12.10
CA ASP A 77 18.59 1.52 -12.10
C ASP A 77 17.12 1.87 -11.84
N PRO A 78 16.18 1.48 -12.73
CA PRO A 78 14.77 1.84 -12.63
C PRO A 78 14.07 1.22 -11.41
N PHE A 79 14.50 0.05 -10.94
CA PHE A 79 13.97 -0.55 -9.72
C PHE A 79 14.39 0.28 -8.50
N VAL A 80 15.67 0.64 -8.40
CA VAL A 80 16.21 1.46 -7.30
C VAL A 80 15.56 2.84 -7.27
N LEU A 81 15.40 3.47 -8.45
CA LEU A 81 14.72 4.77 -8.58
C LEU A 81 13.26 4.69 -8.15
N ALA A 82 12.51 3.69 -8.61
CA ALA A 82 11.10 3.53 -8.30
C ALA A 82 10.90 3.24 -6.81
N THR A 83 11.66 2.29 -6.25
CA THR A 83 11.56 1.91 -4.84
C THR A 83 11.93 3.06 -3.92
N ALA A 84 13.11 3.67 -4.11
CA ALA A 84 13.53 4.79 -3.28
C ALA A 84 12.61 6.02 -3.44
N GLY A 85 12.11 6.27 -4.66
CA GLY A 85 11.14 7.32 -4.95
C GLY A 85 9.83 7.10 -4.21
N SER A 86 9.29 5.87 -4.21
CA SER A 86 8.09 5.51 -3.44
C SER A 86 8.32 5.66 -1.93
N GLY A 87 9.46 5.18 -1.42
CA GLY A 87 9.78 5.25 0.00
C GLY A 87 9.91 6.70 0.52
N VAL A 88 10.52 7.61 -0.24
CA VAL A 88 10.59 9.03 0.17
C VAL A 88 9.25 9.76 -0.05
N ALA A 89 8.40 9.28 -0.96
CA ALA A 89 7.07 9.84 -1.18
C ALA A 89 6.17 9.75 0.06
N LEU A 90 6.35 8.75 0.92
CA LEU A 90 5.64 8.61 2.19
C LEU A 90 5.83 9.82 3.13
N PHE A 91 6.92 10.57 2.95
CA PHE A 91 7.30 11.72 3.76
C PHE A 91 7.19 13.04 3.01
N ASP A 92 6.44 13.08 1.91
CA ASP A 92 6.26 14.26 1.06
C ASP A 92 7.59 14.88 0.57
N ASP A 93 8.62 14.04 0.39
CA ASP A 93 9.94 14.51 -0.07
C ASP A 93 9.86 14.99 -1.53
N PRO A 94 10.33 16.22 -1.84
CA PRO A 94 10.25 16.75 -3.20
C PRO A 94 11.08 15.99 -4.24
N GLY A 95 11.97 15.09 -3.81
CA GLY A 95 12.74 14.22 -4.70
C GLY A 95 11.93 13.07 -5.29
N ALA A 96 10.79 12.72 -4.68
CA ALA A 96 9.96 11.59 -5.06
C ALA A 96 9.50 11.62 -6.53
N GLU A 97 8.87 12.74 -6.95
CA GLU A 97 8.38 12.90 -8.33
C GLU A 97 9.50 12.71 -9.36
N GLY A 98 10.65 13.34 -9.12
CA GLY A 98 11.79 13.27 -10.04
C GLY A 98 12.30 11.85 -10.23
N ALA A 99 12.42 11.09 -9.13
CA ALA A 99 12.89 9.71 -9.15
C ALA A 99 11.89 8.78 -9.86
N LEU A 100 10.61 8.82 -9.47
CA LEU A 100 9.55 7.99 -10.02
C LEU A 100 9.32 8.24 -11.52
N ARG A 101 9.25 9.51 -11.91
CA ARG A 101 9.15 9.89 -13.32
C ARG A 101 10.35 9.41 -14.13
N THR A 102 11.57 9.54 -13.58
CA THR A 102 12.78 9.07 -14.26
C THR A 102 12.74 7.56 -14.43
N ALA A 103 12.37 6.79 -13.39
CA ALA A 103 12.24 5.33 -13.48
C ALA A 103 11.30 4.92 -14.62
N ALA A 104 10.11 5.51 -14.71
CA ALA A 104 9.13 5.22 -15.74
C ALA A 104 9.59 5.62 -17.16
N LEU A 105 10.41 6.69 -17.28
CA LEU A 105 10.92 7.17 -18.57
C LEU A 105 12.11 6.36 -19.08
N VAL A 106 13.02 5.91 -18.21
CA VAL A 106 14.21 5.14 -18.61
C VAL A 106 13.88 3.68 -18.89
N ALA A 107 12.84 3.14 -18.26
CA ALA A 107 12.36 1.77 -18.46
C ALA A 107 10.85 1.75 -18.75
N PRO A 108 10.41 2.19 -19.93
CA PRO A 108 8.99 2.32 -20.26
C PRO A 108 8.25 0.98 -20.37
N ASP A 109 8.96 -0.13 -20.45
CA ASP A 109 8.47 -1.51 -20.46
C ASP A 109 8.59 -2.22 -19.10
N PHE A 110 8.98 -1.50 -18.05
CA PHE A 110 9.05 -2.02 -16.69
C PHE A 110 7.77 -1.68 -15.91
N PRO A 111 6.86 -2.66 -15.69
CA PRO A 111 5.53 -2.38 -15.15
C PRO A 111 5.59 -1.80 -13.73
N PHE A 112 6.54 -2.22 -12.89
CA PHE A 112 6.71 -1.72 -11.54
C PHE A 112 6.99 -0.20 -11.51
N ALA A 113 7.92 0.29 -12.35
CA ALA A 113 8.24 1.72 -12.40
C ALA A 113 7.03 2.57 -12.85
N ARG A 114 6.25 2.07 -13.82
CA ARG A 114 5.01 2.74 -14.24
C ARG A 114 3.95 2.72 -13.15
N ALA A 115 3.76 1.59 -12.48
CA ALA A 115 2.79 1.46 -11.39
C ALA A 115 3.15 2.40 -10.23
N ALA A 116 4.41 2.42 -9.80
CA ALA A 116 4.90 3.29 -8.74
C ALA A 116 4.69 4.79 -9.08
N TYR A 117 5.01 5.19 -10.32
CA TYR A 117 4.77 6.58 -10.75
C TYR A 117 3.28 6.90 -10.86
N GLY A 118 2.47 5.98 -11.37
CA GLY A 118 1.02 6.12 -11.45
C GLY A 118 0.36 6.24 -10.07
N ALA A 119 0.77 5.41 -9.11
CA ALA A 119 0.29 5.50 -7.72
C ALA A 119 0.63 6.85 -7.08
N TYR A 120 1.87 7.33 -7.27
CA TYR A 120 2.28 8.66 -6.83
C TYR A 120 1.41 9.77 -7.44
N LEU A 121 1.21 9.75 -8.76
CA LEU A 121 0.36 10.73 -9.45
C LEU A 121 -1.08 10.73 -8.94
N ALA A 122 -1.64 9.55 -8.65
CA ALA A 122 -2.99 9.41 -8.08
C ALA A 122 -3.08 10.06 -6.70
N ARG A 123 -2.07 9.86 -5.85
CA ARG A 123 -1.97 10.52 -4.54
C ARG A 123 -1.92 12.04 -4.66
N GLU A 124 -1.16 12.55 -5.63
CA GLU A 124 -1.06 13.99 -5.89
C GLU A 124 -2.31 14.58 -6.58
N GLY A 125 -3.35 13.77 -6.84
CA GLY A 125 -4.59 14.19 -7.49
C GLY A 125 -4.51 14.37 -9.00
N LEU A 126 -3.42 13.91 -9.63
CA LEU A 126 -3.20 13.95 -11.08
C LEU A 126 -3.80 12.69 -11.73
N PHE A 127 -5.11 12.50 -11.55
CA PHE A 127 -5.80 11.23 -11.85
C PHE A 127 -5.74 10.83 -13.33
N ALA A 128 -5.77 11.78 -14.26
CA ALA A 128 -5.74 11.45 -15.69
C ALA A 128 -4.38 10.86 -16.09
N GLU A 129 -3.30 11.44 -15.60
CA GLU A 129 -1.93 10.97 -15.80
C GLU A 129 -1.68 9.64 -15.07
N ALA A 130 -2.16 9.54 -13.83
CA ALA A 130 -2.09 8.33 -13.02
C ALA A 130 -2.72 7.13 -13.72
N ILE A 131 -3.96 7.29 -14.21
CA ILE A 131 -4.68 6.25 -14.95
C ILE A 131 -3.90 5.85 -16.21
N GLY A 132 -3.32 6.81 -16.92
CA GLY A 132 -2.52 6.51 -18.12
C GLY A 132 -1.29 5.63 -17.82
N GLU A 133 -0.54 5.91 -16.74
CA GLU A 133 0.61 5.10 -16.33
C GLU A 133 0.19 3.73 -15.78
N LEU A 134 -0.88 3.67 -15.00
CA LEU A 134 -1.40 2.41 -14.45
C LEU A 134 -2.04 1.51 -15.52
N GLU A 135 -2.74 2.06 -16.51
CA GLU A 135 -3.23 1.28 -17.66
C GLU A 135 -2.06 0.70 -18.48
N ALA A 136 -0.97 1.48 -18.64
CA ALA A 136 0.23 0.99 -19.30
C ALA A 136 0.93 -0.11 -18.47
N ALA A 137 1.01 0.04 -17.14
CA ALA A 137 1.52 -1.00 -16.25
C ALA A 137 0.70 -2.29 -16.34
N ARG A 138 -0.64 -2.17 -16.31
CA ARG A 138 -1.57 -3.32 -16.48
C ARG A 138 -1.39 -4.01 -17.83
N ALA A 139 -1.17 -3.27 -18.90
CA ALA A 139 -0.95 -3.85 -20.21
C ALA A 139 0.35 -4.67 -20.28
N LEU A 140 1.37 -4.28 -19.51
CA LEU A 140 2.65 -4.99 -19.39
C LEU A 140 2.57 -6.19 -18.43
N ALA A 141 1.79 -6.09 -17.35
CA ALA A 141 1.64 -7.12 -16.32
C ALA A 141 0.15 -7.40 -16.03
N PRO A 142 -0.60 -8.01 -16.96
CA PRO A 142 -2.05 -8.21 -16.79
C PRO A 142 -2.42 -9.20 -15.68
N GLY A 143 -1.49 -10.00 -15.19
CA GLY A 143 -1.66 -10.92 -14.06
C GLY A 143 -1.25 -10.35 -12.71
N ASP A 144 -0.87 -9.08 -12.64
CA ASP A 144 -0.48 -8.43 -11.39
C ASP A 144 -1.69 -7.81 -10.70
N ALA A 145 -2.17 -8.47 -9.63
CA ALA A 145 -3.33 -8.02 -8.86
C ALA A 145 -3.15 -6.63 -8.24
N GLU A 146 -1.91 -6.28 -7.86
CA GLU A 146 -1.61 -4.98 -7.27
C GLU A 146 -1.77 -3.84 -8.28
N VAL A 147 -1.33 -4.05 -9.52
CA VAL A 147 -1.50 -3.06 -10.60
C VAL A 147 -3.00 -2.82 -10.87
N HIS A 148 -3.82 -3.88 -10.84
CA HIS A 148 -5.27 -3.74 -10.97
C HIS A 148 -5.89 -2.99 -9.79
N ALA A 149 -5.41 -3.23 -8.57
CA ALA A 149 -5.88 -2.53 -7.37
C ALA A 149 -5.53 -1.04 -7.41
N ASP A 150 -4.29 -0.68 -7.76
CA ASP A 150 -3.88 0.73 -7.87
C ASP A 150 -4.68 1.47 -8.94
N LEU A 151 -4.88 0.82 -10.10
CA LEU A 151 -5.69 1.38 -11.17
C LEU A 151 -7.14 1.59 -10.71
N ALA A 152 -7.69 0.64 -9.96
CA ALA A 152 -9.02 0.77 -9.39
C ALA A 152 -9.13 1.96 -8.44
N ILE A 153 -8.15 2.12 -7.54
CA ILE A 153 -8.13 3.26 -6.62
C ILE A 153 -8.02 4.58 -7.39
N ALA A 154 -7.16 4.65 -8.41
CA ALA A 154 -7.06 5.83 -9.26
C ALA A 154 -8.39 6.15 -9.98
N TYR A 155 -9.13 5.13 -10.44
CA TYR A 155 -10.47 5.30 -11.00
C TYR A 155 -11.47 5.83 -9.97
N LEU A 156 -11.49 5.26 -8.76
CA LEU A 156 -12.40 5.69 -7.69
C LEU A 156 -12.14 7.15 -7.29
N LEU A 157 -10.88 7.52 -7.09
CA LEU A 157 -10.49 8.90 -6.79
C LEU A 157 -10.79 9.87 -7.95
N ALA A 158 -10.83 9.38 -9.19
CA ALA A 158 -11.27 10.14 -10.37
C ALA A 158 -12.81 10.14 -10.55
N ALA A 159 -13.58 9.65 -9.59
CA ALA A 159 -15.02 9.49 -9.64
C ALA A 159 -15.53 8.59 -10.82
N ARG A 160 -14.72 7.59 -11.18
CA ARG A 160 -15.03 6.56 -12.19
C ARG A 160 -15.37 5.24 -11.48
N GLN A 161 -16.45 5.22 -10.73
CA GLN A 161 -16.80 4.14 -9.79
C GLN A 161 -16.94 2.78 -10.48
N ASP A 162 -17.63 2.71 -11.62
CA ASP A 162 -17.84 1.44 -12.33
C ASP A 162 -16.53 0.83 -12.84
N ASP A 163 -15.61 1.67 -13.32
CA ASP A 163 -14.27 1.23 -13.75
C ASP A 163 -13.44 0.74 -12.55
N GLY A 164 -13.55 1.43 -11.40
CA GLY A 164 -12.90 1.04 -10.16
C GLY A 164 -13.37 -0.31 -9.64
N VAL A 165 -14.69 -0.52 -9.60
CA VAL A 165 -15.30 -1.81 -9.21
C VAL A 165 -14.84 -2.93 -10.14
N ALA A 166 -14.85 -2.72 -11.46
CA ALA A 166 -14.42 -3.74 -12.43
C ALA A 166 -12.93 -4.09 -12.27
N ALA A 167 -12.06 -3.10 -12.02
CA ALA A 167 -10.65 -3.34 -11.83
C ALA A 167 -10.35 -4.10 -10.52
N LEU A 168 -11.09 -3.83 -9.43
CA LEU A 168 -10.95 -4.61 -8.18
C LEU A 168 -11.55 -6.00 -8.26
N GLU A 169 -12.60 -6.20 -9.06
CA GLU A 169 -13.11 -7.54 -9.35
C GLU A 169 -12.03 -8.40 -10.03
N GLU A 170 -11.30 -7.82 -11.01
CA GLU A 170 -10.16 -8.50 -11.64
C GLU A 170 -9.03 -8.74 -10.64
N ALA A 171 -8.64 -7.75 -9.82
CA ALA A 171 -7.62 -7.91 -8.79
C ALA A 171 -7.95 -9.05 -7.83
N LEU A 172 -9.19 -9.09 -7.33
CA LEU A 172 -9.67 -10.13 -6.43
C LEU A 172 -9.73 -11.50 -7.12
N SER A 173 -10.00 -11.56 -8.43
CA SER A 173 -9.94 -12.81 -9.18
C SER A 173 -8.54 -13.42 -9.25
N LEU A 174 -7.51 -12.57 -9.22
CA LEU A 174 -6.10 -12.95 -9.21
C LEU A 174 -5.59 -13.33 -7.81
N ARG A 175 -6.18 -12.78 -6.75
CA ARG A 175 -5.86 -13.03 -5.33
C ARG A 175 -7.13 -13.21 -4.50
N ALA A 176 -7.82 -14.29 -4.69
CA ALA A 176 -9.13 -14.55 -4.08
C ALA A 176 -9.09 -14.71 -2.54
N ASP A 177 -7.95 -15.01 -1.96
CA ASP A 177 -7.68 -15.21 -0.53
C ASP A 177 -7.07 -13.98 0.17
N ASP A 178 -6.97 -12.85 -0.54
CA ASP A 178 -6.47 -11.60 0.02
C ASP A 178 -7.61 -10.81 0.67
N ALA A 179 -7.64 -10.79 2.01
CA ALA A 179 -8.68 -10.12 2.78
C ALA A 179 -8.68 -8.60 2.55
N TRP A 180 -7.49 -7.98 2.43
CA TRP A 180 -7.38 -6.54 2.13
C TRP A 180 -7.82 -6.20 0.71
N MET A 181 -7.49 -7.03 -0.27
CA MET A 181 -8.02 -6.88 -1.63
C MET A 181 -9.55 -6.95 -1.64
N ARG A 182 -10.12 -7.86 -0.84
CA ARG A 182 -11.56 -7.97 -0.66
C ARG A 182 -12.16 -6.75 0.02
N ALA A 183 -11.48 -6.17 1.02
CA ALA A 183 -11.90 -4.94 1.66
C ALA A 183 -11.91 -3.76 0.69
N LEU A 184 -10.86 -3.59 -0.11
CA LEU A 184 -10.81 -2.57 -1.16
C LEU A 184 -11.96 -2.72 -2.17
N TYR A 185 -12.30 -3.97 -2.54
CA TYR A 185 -13.45 -4.22 -3.39
C TYR A 185 -14.78 -3.83 -2.71
N GLY A 186 -14.90 -4.09 -1.41
CA GLY A 186 -16.03 -3.62 -0.60
C GLY A 186 -16.14 -2.08 -0.59
N LEU A 187 -15.03 -1.38 -0.40
CA LEU A 187 -14.99 0.09 -0.45
C LEU A 187 -15.35 0.63 -1.86
N ALA A 188 -14.90 -0.03 -2.92
CA ALA A 188 -15.29 0.34 -4.28
C ALA A 188 -16.79 0.17 -4.53
N LEU A 189 -17.38 -0.91 -4.04
CA LEU A 189 -18.83 -1.14 -4.11
C LEU A 189 -19.60 -0.06 -3.33
N LEU A 190 -19.07 0.38 -2.19
CA LEU A 190 -19.66 1.46 -1.41
C LEU A 190 -19.69 2.77 -2.20
N GLU A 191 -18.57 3.14 -2.84
CA GLU A 191 -18.48 4.31 -3.73
C GLU A 191 -19.46 4.21 -4.92
N ALA A 192 -19.67 3.00 -5.43
CA ALA A 192 -20.65 2.72 -6.48
C ALA A 192 -22.12 2.65 -5.98
N ARG A 193 -22.35 2.97 -4.69
CA ARG A 193 -23.67 2.92 -4.01
C ARG A 193 -24.33 1.54 -3.99
N ARG A 194 -23.50 0.49 -3.95
CA ARG A 194 -23.90 -0.92 -3.81
C ARG A 194 -23.69 -1.36 -2.36
N GLY A 195 -24.34 -0.68 -1.41
CA GLY A 195 -24.08 -0.78 0.03
C GLY A 195 -24.22 -2.19 0.61
N GLU A 196 -25.27 -2.96 0.23
CA GLU A 196 -25.47 -4.33 0.71
C GLU A 196 -24.33 -5.26 0.27
N GLU A 197 -23.91 -5.17 -0.99
CA GLU A 197 -22.79 -5.97 -1.52
C GLU A 197 -21.46 -5.52 -0.88
N ALA A 198 -21.29 -4.22 -0.63
CA ALA A 198 -20.13 -3.69 0.09
C ALA A 198 -20.02 -4.27 1.51
N ALA A 199 -21.11 -4.24 2.27
CA ALA A 199 -21.16 -4.79 3.62
C ALA A 199 -20.86 -6.30 3.64
N GLU A 200 -21.37 -7.07 2.66
CA GLU A 200 -21.02 -8.49 2.54
C GLU A 200 -19.53 -8.71 2.31
N GLN A 201 -18.88 -7.92 1.43
CA GLN A 201 -17.45 -8.08 1.16
C GLN A 201 -16.59 -7.68 2.36
N LEU A 202 -16.91 -6.55 3.02
CA LEU A 202 -16.20 -6.09 4.21
C LEU A 202 -16.37 -7.08 5.37
N HIS A 203 -17.57 -7.62 5.56
CA HIS A 203 -17.80 -8.66 6.56
C HIS A 203 -16.97 -9.93 6.30
N ARG A 204 -16.87 -10.36 5.03
CA ARG A 204 -16.02 -11.52 4.66
C ARG A 204 -14.54 -11.24 4.89
N ALA A 205 -14.06 -10.04 4.53
CA ALA A 205 -12.69 -9.63 4.77
C ALA A 205 -12.34 -9.67 6.28
N ALA A 206 -13.20 -9.11 7.12
CA ALA A 206 -13.07 -9.15 8.57
C ALA A 206 -13.13 -10.57 9.16
N ALA A 207 -13.90 -11.48 8.56
CA ALA A 207 -13.97 -12.87 8.99
C ALA A 207 -12.70 -13.67 8.61
N GLU A 208 -12.01 -13.30 7.53
CA GLU A 208 -10.73 -13.91 7.12
C GLU A 208 -9.57 -13.46 8.03
N ARG A 209 -9.66 -12.25 8.61
CA ARG A 209 -8.65 -11.67 9.51
C ARG A 209 -9.28 -11.13 10.79
N VAL A 210 -9.62 -12.04 11.68
CA VAL A 210 -10.37 -11.72 12.91
C VAL A 210 -9.62 -10.77 13.85
N GLU A 211 -8.30 -10.81 13.85
CA GLU A 211 -7.44 -9.96 14.70
C GLU A 211 -7.07 -8.61 14.06
N ASP A 212 -7.53 -8.35 12.83
CA ASP A 212 -7.28 -7.11 12.13
C ASP A 212 -8.33 -6.07 12.54
N VAL A 213 -7.91 -5.13 13.39
CA VAL A 213 -8.79 -4.11 13.99
C VAL A 213 -9.49 -3.27 12.92
N GLU A 214 -8.75 -2.83 11.91
CA GLU A 214 -9.27 -1.96 10.87
C GLU A 214 -10.35 -2.66 10.03
N LEU A 215 -10.11 -3.92 9.62
CA LEU A 215 -11.12 -4.70 8.91
C LEU A 215 -12.37 -4.96 9.74
N GLN A 216 -12.24 -5.14 11.06
CA GLN A 216 -13.40 -5.27 11.96
C GLN A 216 -14.18 -3.96 12.04
N LEU A 217 -13.52 -2.81 12.12
CA LEU A 217 -14.17 -1.50 12.17
C LEU A 217 -14.89 -1.16 10.86
N LEU A 218 -14.26 -1.42 9.71
CA LEU A 218 -14.90 -1.27 8.40
C LEU A 218 -16.15 -2.15 8.28
N SER A 219 -16.07 -3.40 8.74
CA SER A 219 -17.21 -4.33 8.78
C SER A 219 -18.32 -3.83 9.71
N ALA A 220 -17.97 -3.28 10.88
CA ALA A 220 -18.94 -2.73 11.83
C ALA A 220 -19.74 -1.59 11.22
N LEU A 221 -19.06 -0.61 10.64
CA LEU A 221 -19.70 0.56 10.03
C LEU A 221 -20.56 0.19 8.82
N ALA A 222 -20.05 -0.68 7.93
CA ALA A 222 -20.79 -1.11 6.77
C ALA A 222 -22.04 -1.94 7.13
N SER A 223 -21.94 -2.79 8.15
CA SER A 223 -23.08 -3.55 8.67
C SER A 223 -24.14 -2.64 9.28
N ALA A 224 -23.73 -1.66 10.08
CA ALA A 224 -24.66 -0.69 10.68
C ALA A 224 -25.37 0.17 9.63
N ASP A 225 -24.66 0.60 8.58
CA ASP A 225 -25.26 1.35 7.45
C ASP A 225 -26.37 0.56 6.73
N GLN A 226 -26.31 -0.79 6.79
CA GLN A 226 -27.35 -1.67 6.23
C GLN A 226 -28.39 -2.11 7.27
N GLY A 227 -28.30 -1.65 8.53
CA GLY A 227 -29.20 -2.05 9.62
C GLY A 227 -28.95 -3.46 10.14
N TRP A 228 -27.75 -4.01 9.96
CA TRP A 228 -27.31 -5.30 10.52
C TRP A 228 -26.66 -5.06 11.88
N ASP A 229 -27.48 -4.64 12.85
CA ASP A 229 -27.00 -4.14 14.14
C ASP A 229 -26.23 -5.19 14.94
N ASP A 230 -26.69 -6.44 14.95
CA ASP A 230 -26.02 -7.53 15.69
C ASP A 230 -24.63 -7.80 15.11
N GLU A 231 -24.47 -7.81 13.79
CA GLU A 231 -23.20 -7.97 13.09
C GLU A 231 -22.27 -6.79 13.36
N ALA A 232 -22.79 -5.57 13.35
CA ALA A 232 -22.03 -4.36 13.60
C ALA A 232 -21.41 -4.37 15.01
N TRP A 233 -22.20 -4.61 16.04
CA TRP A 233 -21.71 -4.68 17.42
C TRP A 233 -20.77 -5.87 17.66
N ASN A 234 -20.99 -7.01 17.00
CA ASN A 234 -20.08 -8.15 17.07
C ASN A 234 -18.73 -7.87 16.43
N ALA A 235 -18.69 -7.10 15.34
CA ALA A 235 -17.44 -6.70 14.69
C ALA A 235 -16.68 -5.69 15.57
N LEU A 236 -17.36 -4.69 16.13
CA LEU A 236 -16.75 -3.74 17.07
C LEU A 236 -16.14 -4.47 18.28
N ALA A 237 -16.87 -5.40 18.91
CA ALA A 237 -16.35 -6.17 20.05
C ALA A 237 -15.10 -6.99 19.70
N ARG A 238 -14.96 -7.48 18.44
CA ARG A 238 -13.74 -8.13 17.97
C ARG A 238 -12.60 -7.15 17.80
N ALA A 239 -12.87 -5.95 17.25
CA ALA A 239 -11.89 -4.88 17.16
C ALA A 239 -11.34 -4.50 18.54
N GLU A 240 -12.22 -4.29 19.53
CA GLU A 240 -11.83 -4.00 20.90
C GLU A 240 -10.96 -5.09 21.54
N ALA A 241 -11.28 -6.36 21.26
CA ALA A 241 -10.54 -7.50 21.80
C ALA A 241 -9.13 -7.65 21.21
N ALA A 242 -8.93 -7.20 19.96
CA ALA A 242 -7.65 -7.25 19.24
C ALA A 242 -6.82 -5.96 19.40
N ALA A 243 -7.44 -4.86 19.88
CA ALA A 243 -6.89 -3.51 19.87
C ALA A 243 -5.58 -3.35 20.64
N SER A 244 -4.73 -2.52 20.11
CA SER A 244 -3.55 -1.94 20.75
C SER A 244 -3.76 -0.47 21.11
N ALA A 245 -2.79 0.18 21.77
CA ALA A 245 -2.96 1.56 22.23
C ALA A 245 -3.28 2.59 21.11
N PRO A 246 -2.70 2.53 19.90
CA PRO A 246 -3.03 3.44 18.82
C PRO A 246 -4.45 3.28 18.27
N ASP A 247 -5.09 2.12 18.42
CA ASP A 247 -6.39 1.82 17.81
C ASP A 247 -7.58 2.43 18.59
N HIS A 248 -7.37 2.84 19.84
CA HIS A 248 -8.46 3.23 20.74
C HIS A 248 -9.24 4.46 20.25
N GLU A 249 -8.58 5.45 19.66
CA GLU A 249 -9.24 6.66 19.18
C GLU A 249 -10.25 6.33 18.05
N LEU A 250 -9.84 5.50 17.09
CA LEU A 250 -10.73 5.09 16.01
C LEU A 250 -11.85 4.16 16.49
N ILE A 251 -11.58 3.30 17.47
CA ILE A 251 -12.62 2.45 18.10
C ILE A 251 -13.68 3.30 18.78
N GLU A 252 -13.28 4.31 19.57
CA GLU A 252 -14.22 5.24 20.23
C GLU A 252 -15.07 5.99 19.19
N GLU A 253 -14.47 6.45 18.09
CA GLU A 253 -15.19 7.15 17.03
C GLU A 253 -16.22 6.24 16.35
N VAL A 254 -15.87 4.97 16.06
CA VAL A 254 -16.80 3.99 15.50
C VAL A 254 -17.91 3.63 16.49
N GLU A 255 -17.58 3.44 17.77
CA GLU A 255 -18.58 3.19 18.82
C GLU A 255 -19.60 4.33 18.92
N ASP A 256 -19.12 5.58 18.93
CA ASP A 256 -19.98 6.77 18.96
C ASP A 256 -20.91 6.82 17.73
N ALA A 257 -20.38 6.55 16.53
CA ALA A 257 -21.18 6.49 15.31
C ALA A 257 -22.25 5.39 15.34
N LEU A 258 -21.92 4.20 15.87
CA LEU A 258 -22.89 3.12 16.06
C LEU A 258 -23.98 3.48 17.09
N GLN A 259 -23.59 4.16 18.18
CA GLN A 259 -24.55 4.62 19.21
C GLN A 259 -25.49 5.71 18.71
N GLU A 260 -24.98 6.66 17.89
CA GLU A 260 -25.80 7.68 17.23
C GLU A 260 -26.80 7.06 16.24
N GLY A 261 -26.36 6.04 15.49
CA GLY A 261 -27.17 5.32 14.53
C GLY A 261 -27.60 6.16 13.34
N GLY A 262 -28.63 5.74 12.61
CA GLY A 262 -29.10 6.42 11.41
C GLY A 262 -28.03 6.47 10.32
N ASP A 263 -27.73 7.66 9.80
CA ASP A 263 -26.72 7.83 8.73
C ASP A 263 -25.27 7.94 9.27
N ALA A 264 -25.07 8.05 10.60
CA ALA A 264 -23.75 8.31 11.17
C ALA A 264 -22.70 7.24 10.83
N PRO A 265 -22.96 5.92 10.95
CA PRO A 265 -21.98 4.90 10.57
C PRO A 265 -21.60 4.96 9.10
N GLY A 266 -22.60 5.10 8.23
CA GLY A 266 -22.38 5.20 6.80
C GLY A 266 -21.66 6.48 6.38
N ALA A 267 -21.89 7.60 7.06
CA ALA A 267 -21.19 8.87 6.81
C ALA A 267 -19.71 8.75 7.22
N LEU A 268 -19.41 8.24 8.42
CA LEU A 268 -18.04 8.01 8.89
C LEU A 268 -17.28 7.11 7.92
N LEU A 269 -17.90 6.03 7.46
CA LEU A 269 -17.28 5.11 6.50
C LEU A 269 -17.02 5.78 5.15
N ARG A 270 -18.01 6.45 4.55
CA ARG A 270 -17.94 6.99 3.18
C ARG A 270 -17.17 8.30 3.09
N ASP A 271 -17.35 9.19 4.05
CA ASP A 271 -16.87 10.57 3.92
C ASP A 271 -15.46 10.76 4.54
N ASP A 272 -15.09 9.89 5.51
CA ASP A 272 -13.84 10.02 6.25
C ASP A 272 -12.89 8.83 6.03
N LEU A 273 -13.31 7.60 6.37
CA LEU A 273 -12.40 6.45 6.38
C LEU A 273 -12.08 5.92 4.97
N ALA A 274 -13.06 5.69 4.11
CA ALA A 274 -12.82 5.11 2.80
C ALA A 274 -11.90 5.98 1.91
N PRO A 275 -12.05 7.31 1.81
CA PRO A 275 -11.14 8.14 1.02
C PRO A 275 -9.71 8.16 1.57
N SER A 276 -9.53 8.12 2.90
CA SER A 276 -8.21 8.07 3.55
C SER A 276 -7.51 6.76 3.24
N LEU A 277 -8.18 5.62 3.47
CA LEU A 277 -7.64 4.29 3.21
C LEU A 277 -7.26 4.07 1.75
N LEU A 278 -8.10 4.53 0.81
CA LEU A 278 -7.80 4.43 -0.61
C LEU A 278 -6.53 5.20 -1.01
N ARG A 279 -6.29 6.37 -0.40
CA ARG A 279 -5.07 7.16 -0.64
C ARG A 279 -3.85 6.53 0.02
N GLU A 280 -3.96 6.09 1.27
CA GLU A 280 -2.87 5.45 2.00
C GLU A 280 -2.40 4.18 1.30
N ARG A 281 -3.33 3.41 0.74
CA ARG A 281 -3.02 2.18 0.02
C ARG A 281 -2.10 2.41 -1.19
N LEU A 282 -2.22 3.53 -1.88
CA LEU A 282 -1.34 3.89 -3.00
C LEU A 282 0.12 4.14 -2.58
N LEU A 283 0.35 4.39 -1.28
CA LEU A 283 1.68 4.67 -0.73
C LEU A 283 2.41 3.45 -0.19
N GLN A 284 1.68 2.40 0.18
CA GLN A 284 2.26 1.23 0.86
C GLN A 284 3.11 0.32 -0.05
N LYS A 285 3.43 0.77 -1.27
CA LYS A 285 4.26 0.05 -2.22
C LYS A 285 5.70 0.55 -2.17
N ALA A 286 6.49 -0.09 -1.36
CA ALA A 286 7.92 -0.13 -1.57
C ALA A 286 8.42 -1.56 -1.42
#